data_ebf5f802fe7cf82f5f185c27d891c0b0
#
_entry.id   ebf5f802fe7cf82f5f185c27d891c0b0
#
_cell.length_a   1.000
_cell.length_b   1.000
_cell.length_c   1.000
_cell.angle_alpha   90.00
_cell.angle_beta   90.00
_cell.angle_gamma   90.00
#
_symmetry.space_group_name_H-M   'P 1'
#
loop_
_entity.id
_entity.type
_entity.pdbx_description
1 polymer ?
#
loop_
_entity_poly.entity_id
_entity_poly.type
_entity_poly.pdbx_seq_one_letter_code
_entity_poly.pdbx_strand_id
1 'polypeptide(L)'
;MQEIWCFFKLLEVLLGIACLTFHVFGFLRTEPLPHNLFYCGTFASFTVYAAFGILNNLCGHGRTAAIEAITTTVGAVMHFAASLLSMYHAEQDFHLMFLTDTEEPRHHYFFYCKAQSIAALATGGMYMLHATYAYDASFIRLKRELRSGVFSDQETEDEESVQRFRTHIEMFVFGKWVHRKLLRYKWFQKLATKP
;
A
#
# COMPACT_ATOMS: atom_id res chain seq x y z
N MET A 1 -6.47 11.26 -11.09
CA MET A 1 -5.49 10.85 -10.07
C MET A 1 -6.07 10.79 -8.65
N GLN A 2 -6.90 11.75 -8.23
CA GLN A 2 -7.52 11.75 -6.89
C GLN A 2 -8.35 10.49 -6.60
N GLU A 3 -9.08 9.97 -7.57
CA GLU A 3 -9.89 8.75 -7.42
C GLU A 3 -9.05 7.51 -7.09
N ILE A 4 -7.90 7.37 -7.75
CA ILE A 4 -6.98 6.24 -7.51
C ILE A 4 -6.40 6.30 -6.10
N TRP A 5 -6.02 7.51 -5.64
CA TRP A 5 -5.53 7.70 -4.27
C TRP A 5 -6.61 7.37 -3.24
N CYS A 6 -7.84 7.81 -3.47
CA CYS A 6 -8.96 7.53 -2.60
C CYS A 6 -9.25 6.02 -2.52
N PHE A 7 -9.16 5.32 -3.66
CA PHE A 7 -9.32 3.88 -3.74
C PHE A 7 -8.25 3.12 -2.93
N PHE A 8 -6.97 3.49 -3.07
CA PHE A 8 -5.90 2.90 -2.25
C PHE A 8 -6.14 3.13 -0.76
N LYS A 9 -6.46 4.37 -0.36
CA LYS A 9 -6.75 4.71 1.04
C LYS A 9 -7.95 3.95 1.61
N LEU A 10 -8.98 3.76 0.82
CA LEU A 10 -10.14 2.96 1.24
C LEU A 10 -9.75 1.50 1.51
N LEU A 11 -8.98 0.89 0.61
CA LEU A 11 -8.50 -0.48 0.79
C LEU A 11 -7.56 -0.60 2.00
N GLU A 12 -6.65 0.37 2.21
CA GLU A 12 -5.79 0.44 3.40
C GLU A 12 -6.61 0.47 4.70
N VAL A 13 -7.69 1.28 4.75
CA VAL A 13 -8.59 1.33 5.90
C VAL A 13 -9.29 0.00 6.12
N LEU A 14 -9.88 -0.59 5.09
CA LEU A 14 -10.61 -1.85 5.20
C LEU A 14 -9.70 -3.00 5.67
N LEU A 15 -8.53 -3.12 5.09
CA LEU A 15 -7.56 -4.15 5.46
C LEU A 15 -6.97 -3.88 6.86
N GLY A 16 -6.72 -2.62 7.21
CA GLY A 16 -6.27 -2.24 8.55
C GLY A 16 -7.30 -2.55 9.64
N ILE A 17 -8.59 -2.32 9.37
CA ILE A 17 -9.68 -2.73 10.27
C ILE A 17 -9.70 -4.26 10.41
N ALA A 18 -9.50 -5.01 9.34
CA ALA A 18 -9.43 -6.48 9.41
C ALA A 18 -8.27 -6.94 10.29
N CYS A 19 -7.07 -6.37 10.14
CA CYS A 19 -5.92 -6.65 11.00
C CYS A 19 -6.23 -6.37 12.48
N LEU A 20 -6.80 -5.19 12.78
CA LEU A 20 -7.21 -4.82 14.15
C LEU A 20 -8.25 -5.79 14.71
N THR A 21 -9.21 -6.19 13.89
CA THR A 21 -10.28 -7.12 14.31
C THR A 21 -9.68 -8.46 14.73
N PHE A 22 -8.82 -9.06 13.89
CA PHE A 22 -8.17 -10.32 14.23
C PHE A 22 -7.28 -10.18 15.46
N HIS A 23 -6.56 -9.07 15.60
CA HIS A 23 -5.70 -8.85 16.74
C HIS A 23 -6.51 -8.70 18.04
N VAL A 24 -7.55 -7.86 18.05
CA VAL A 24 -8.39 -7.62 19.24
C VAL A 24 -9.11 -8.88 19.71
N PHE A 25 -9.71 -9.62 18.78
CA PHE A 25 -10.44 -10.84 19.15
C PHE A 25 -9.52 -12.01 19.52
N GLY A 26 -8.35 -12.09 18.90
CA GLY A 26 -7.42 -13.19 19.13
C GLY A 26 -6.51 -13.01 20.34
N PHE A 27 -5.97 -11.79 20.58
CA PHE A 27 -4.76 -11.66 21.38
C PHE A 27 -4.79 -10.58 22.48
N LEU A 28 -5.74 -9.66 22.47
CA LEU A 28 -5.72 -8.52 23.39
C LEU A 28 -5.58 -8.91 24.89
N ARG A 29 -5.95 -10.14 25.24
CA ARG A 29 -5.88 -10.66 26.62
C ARG A 29 -4.75 -11.67 26.86
N THR A 30 -4.13 -12.18 25.81
CA THR A 30 -3.24 -13.34 25.88
C THR A 30 -1.79 -13.05 25.56
N GLU A 31 -1.53 -12.03 24.72
CA GLU A 31 -0.16 -11.69 24.33
C GLU A 31 0.56 -10.82 25.38
N PRO A 32 1.92 -10.96 25.48
CA PRO A 32 2.75 -10.07 26.28
C PRO A 32 2.64 -8.60 25.81
N LEU A 33 2.70 -7.67 26.76
CA LEU A 33 2.51 -6.24 26.51
C LEU A 33 3.34 -5.66 25.34
N PRO A 34 4.62 -5.99 25.14
CA PRO A 34 5.43 -5.46 24.04
C PRO A 34 4.88 -5.80 22.67
N HIS A 35 4.39 -7.02 22.49
CA HIS A 35 3.83 -7.47 21.21
C HIS A 35 2.48 -6.81 20.93
N ASN A 36 1.62 -6.68 21.95
CA ASN A 36 0.35 -5.96 21.81
C ASN A 36 0.56 -4.51 21.39
N LEU A 37 1.54 -3.80 21.97
CA LEU A 37 1.89 -2.44 21.57
C LEU A 37 2.34 -2.34 20.11
N PHE A 38 3.15 -3.31 19.66
CA PHE A 38 3.61 -3.33 18.28
C PHE A 38 2.46 -3.53 17.29
N TYR A 39 1.62 -4.55 17.50
CA TYR A 39 0.50 -4.85 16.61
C TYR A 39 -0.58 -3.76 16.64
N CYS A 40 -1.05 -3.38 17.83
CA CYS A 40 -2.02 -2.31 17.96
C CYS A 40 -1.48 -0.98 17.43
N GLY A 41 -0.22 -0.65 17.72
CA GLY A 41 0.44 0.55 17.22
C GLY A 41 0.51 0.55 15.70
N THR A 42 0.94 -0.55 15.09
CA THR A 42 1.03 -0.65 13.62
C THR A 42 -0.36 -0.57 12.98
N PHE A 43 -1.26 -1.46 13.36
CA PHE A 43 -2.56 -1.56 12.70
C PHE A 43 -3.43 -0.32 12.94
N ALA A 44 -3.49 0.21 14.16
CA ALA A 44 -4.29 1.39 14.46
C ALA A 44 -3.72 2.65 13.82
N SER A 45 -2.42 2.93 13.97
CA SER A 45 -1.85 4.18 13.47
C SER A 45 -1.92 4.28 11.94
N PHE A 46 -1.65 3.20 11.20
CA PHE A 46 -1.75 3.22 9.75
C PHE A 46 -3.20 3.25 9.26
N THR A 47 -4.14 2.61 9.96
CA THR A 47 -5.57 2.72 9.66
C THR A 47 -6.09 4.15 9.85
N VAL A 48 -5.75 4.78 10.97
CA VAL A 48 -6.09 6.18 11.24
C VAL A 48 -5.44 7.12 10.23
N TYR A 49 -4.16 6.90 9.91
CA TYR A 49 -3.45 7.65 8.87
C TYR A 49 -4.14 7.57 7.51
N ALA A 50 -4.56 6.37 7.10
CA ALA A 50 -5.28 6.15 5.85
C ALA A 50 -6.66 6.84 5.86
N ALA A 51 -7.41 6.75 6.97
CA ALA A 51 -8.69 7.42 7.14
C ALA A 51 -8.56 8.95 7.03
N PHE A 52 -7.57 9.55 7.71
CA PHE A 52 -7.26 10.98 7.53
C PHE A 52 -6.82 11.33 6.12
N GLY A 53 -6.17 10.40 5.40
CA GLY A 53 -5.84 10.54 3.99
C GLY A 53 -7.09 10.70 3.12
N ILE A 54 -8.14 9.90 3.37
CA ILE A 54 -9.43 10.04 2.67
C ILE A 54 -10.05 11.41 2.96
N LEU A 55 -10.13 11.80 4.24
CA LEU A 55 -10.72 13.10 4.63
C LEU A 55 -9.99 14.28 3.99
N ASN A 56 -8.66 14.29 4.00
CA ASN A 56 -7.87 15.33 3.37
C ASN A 56 -8.10 15.40 1.86
N ASN A 57 -8.24 14.25 1.20
CA ASN A 57 -8.52 14.19 -0.22
C ASN A 57 -9.93 14.74 -0.56
N LEU A 58 -10.92 14.43 0.27
CA LEU A 58 -12.28 14.96 0.14
C LEU A 58 -12.36 16.48 0.38
N CYS A 59 -11.53 16.99 1.30
CA CYS A 59 -11.43 18.43 1.57
C CYS A 59 -10.59 19.21 0.55
N GLY A 60 -10.08 18.56 -0.49
CA GLY A 60 -9.27 19.20 -1.53
C GLY A 60 -7.81 19.52 -1.09
N HIS A 61 -7.39 19.09 0.09
CA HIS A 61 -6.03 19.26 0.59
C HIS A 61 -5.16 18.05 0.19
N GLY A 62 -4.60 18.08 -1.02
CA GLY A 62 -3.70 17.03 -1.50
C GLY A 62 -2.38 17.01 -0.72
N ARG A 63 -1.99 15.84 -0.21
CA ARG A 63 -0.66 15.65 0.39
C ARG A 63 0.42 15.63 -0.70
N THR A 64 1.65 15.94 -0.29
CA THR A 64 2.81 15.82 -1.17
C THR A 64 3.06 14.34 -1.48
N ALA A 65 3.16 13.99 -2.76
CA ALA A 65 3.36 12.60 -3.21
C ALA A 65 4.61 11.95 -2.58
N ALA A 66 5.65 12.74 -2.29
CA ALA A 66 6.87 12.26 -1.64
C ALA A 66 6.62 11.80 -0.19
N ILE A 67 5.87 12.57 0.60
CA ILE A 67 5.51 12.20 1.98
C ILE A 67 4.66 10.92 1.97
N GLU A 68 3.72 10.84 1.06
CA GLU A 68 2.87 9.68 0.91
C GLU A 68 3.69 8.42 0.53
N ALA A 69 4.65 8.55 -0.39
CA ALA A 69 5.54 7.46 -0.78
C ALA A 69 6.36 6.93 0.41
N ILE A 70 6.92 7.82 1.24
CA ILE A 70 7.69 7.42 2.43
C ILE A 70 6.78 6.73 3.45
N THR A 71 5.64 7.32 3.77
CA THR A 71 4.73 6.78 4.80
C THR A 71 4.12 5.44 4.38
N THR A 72 3.76 5.27 3.11
CA THR A 72 3.26 3.98 2.60
C THR A 72 4.36 2.92 2.54
N THR A 73 5.62 3.31 2.27
CA THR A 73 6.77 2.37 2.36
C THR A 73 6.97 1.89 3.79
N VAL A 74 6.96 2.80 4.77
CA VAL A 74 7.06 2.43 6.20
C VAL A 74 5.87 1.53 6.58
N GLY A 75 4.66 1.87 6.14
CA GLY A 75 3.47 1.05 6.35
C GLY A 75 3.63 -0.37 5.82
N ALA A 76 4.15 -0.52 4.59
CA ALA A 76 4.43 -1.84 4.01
C ALA A 76 5.41 -2.66 4.88
N VAL A 77 6.53 -2.06 5.26
CA VAL A 77 7.56 -2.73 6.07
C VAL A 77 7.00 -3.17 7.43
N MET A 78 6.25 -2.28 8.10
CA MET A 78 5.67 -2.58 9.41
C MET A 78 4.62 -3.70 9.35
N HIS A 79 3.78 -3.74 8.32
CA HIS A 79 2.81 -4.80 8.15
C HIS A 79 3.45 -6.14 7.75
N PHE A 80 4.49 -6.13 6.92
CA PHE A 80 5.26 -7.36 6.65
C PHE A 80 5.95 -7.89 7.91
N ALA A 81 6.55 -7.01 8.72
CA ALA A 81 7.12 -7.40 10.00
C ALA A 81 6.06 -7.99 10.94
N ALA A 82 4.87 -7.36 11.03
CA ALA A 82 3.76 -7.88 11.81
C ALA A 82 3.28 -9.26 11.32
N SER A 83 3.22 -9.47 10.01
CA SER A 83 2.87 -10.75 9.41
C SER A 83 3.85 -11.85 9.81
N LEU A 84 5.16 -11.60 9.63
CA LEU A 84 6.20 -12.57 9.98
C LEU A 84 6.24 -12.86 11.48
N LEU A 85 6.13 -11.82 12.31
CA LEU A 85 6.12 -11.96 13.75
C LEU A 85 4.91 -12.77 14.24
N SER A 86 3.74 -12.59 13.63
CA SER A 86 2.54 -13.36 13.97
C SER A 86 2.70 -14.84 13.69
N MET A 87 3.32 -15.22 12.56
CA MET A 87 3.62 -16.63 12.26
C MET A 87 4.71 -17.18 13.17
N TYR A 88 5.75 -16.39 13.46
CA TYR A 88 6.79 -16.79 14.40
C TYR A 88 6.22 -17.13 15.78
N HIS A 89 5.26 -16.32 16.28
CA HIS A 89 4.59 -16.61 17.54
C HIS A 89 3.76 -17.90 17.49
N ALA A 90 3.09 -18.16 16.36
CA ALA A 90 2.37 -19.41 16.17
C ALA A 90 3.28 -20.63 16.27
N GLU A 91 4.50 -20.55 15.69
CA GLU A 91 5.48 -21.64 15.73
C GLU A 91 6.13 -21.83 17.09
N GLN A 92 6.24 -20.78 17.91
CA GLN A 92 6.85 -20.81 19.23
C GLN A 92 5.86 -21.14 20.37
N ASP A 93 4.57 -21.28 20.07
CA ASP A 93 3.57 -21.57 21.10
C ASP A 93 3.73 -23.02 21.59
N PHE A 94 4.00 -23.14 22.89
CA PHE A 94 4.20 -24.43 23.55
C PHE A 94 2.99 -25.35 23.42
N HIS A 95 1.79 -24.81 23.43
CA HIS A 95 0.56 -25.62 23.29
C HIS A 95 0.43 -26.22 21.90
N LEU A 96 0.89 -25.52 20.86
CA LEU A 96 0.81 -26.02 19.47
C LEU A 96 1.81 -27.14 19.21
N MET A 97 2.94 -27.20 19.94
CA MET A 97 3.96 -28.25 19.77
C MET A 97 3.45 -29.66 20.06
N PHE A 98 2.34 -29.80 20.80
CA PHE A 98 1.75 -31.11 21.17
C PHE A 98 0.49 -31.45 20.38
N LEU A 99 0.06 -30.56 19.48
CA LEU A 99 -1.11 -30.81 18.64
C LEU A 99 -0.71 -31.57 17.37
N THR A 100 -1.63 -32.38 16.88
CA THR A 100 -1.46 -33.03 15.58
C THR A 100 -1.79 -32.04 14.44
N ASP A 101 -1.24 -32.26 13.24
CA ASP A 101 -1.49 -31.43 12.04
C ASP A 101 -3.00 -31.24 11.74
N THR A 102 -3.86 -32.12 12.23
CA THR A 102 -5.32 -32.02 12.05
C THR A 102 -6.02 -31.21 13.14
N GLU A 103 -5.41 -31.04 14.30
CA GLU A 103 -5.95 -30.32 15.46
C GLU A 103 -5.47 -28.85 15.48
N GLU A 104 -4.24 -28.62 15.03
CA GLU A 104 -3.62 -27.30 14.97
C GLU A 104 -4.48 -26.22 14.27
N PRO A 105 -5.06 -26.45 13.09
CA PRO A 105 -5.91 -25.46 12.42
C PRO A 105 -7.21 -25.14 13.17
N ARG A 106 -7.63 -25.99 14.10
CA ARG A 106 -8.83 -25.79 14.93
C ARG A 106 -8.53 -25.07 16.23
N HIS A 107 -7.26 -24.93 16.57
CA HIS A 107 -6.85 -24.22 17.77
C HIS A 107 -7.06 -22.73 17.61
N HIS A 108 -7.73 -22.10 18.59
CA HIS A 108 -8.12 -20.69 18.54
C HIS A 108 -6.91 -19.76 18.28
N TYR A 109 -5.83 -19.97 19.01
CA TYR A 109 -4.61 -19.15 18.89
C TYR A 109 -3.98 -19.26 17.50
N PHE A 110 -3.79 -20.48 16.98
CA PHE A 110 -3.24 -20.70 15.64
C PHE A 110 -4.10 -20.06 14.56
N PHE A 111 -5.42 -20.22 14.65
CA PHE A 111 -6.35 -19.63 13.69
C PHE A 111 -6.18 -18.10 13.62
N TYR A 112 -6.12 -17.42 14.77
CA TYR A 112 -5.98 -15.96 14.80
C TYR A 112 -4.58 -15.50 14.40
N CYS A 113 -3.49 -16.21 14.76
CA CYS A 113 -2.14 -15.93 14.27
C CYS A 113 -2.10 -16.01 12.74
N LYS A 114 -2.63 -17.08 12.15
CA LYS A 114 -2.67 -17.27 10.71
C LYS A 114 -3.53 -16.21 10.01
N ALA A 115 -4.73 -15.92 10.53
CA ALA A 115 -5.63 -14.93 9.97
C ALA A 115 -5.02 -13.52 10.03
N GLN A 116 -4.43 -13.14 11.17
CA GLN A 116 -3.72 -11.87 11.34
C GLN A 116 -2.52 -11.77 10.42
N SER A 117 -1.72 -12.84 10.28
CA SER A 117 -0.58 -12.86 9.37
C SER A 117 -0.99 -12.64 7.92
N ILE A 118 -2.02 -13.35 7.44
CA ILE A 118 -2.53 -13.20 6.07
C ILE A 118 -3.09 -11.78 5.85
N ALA A 119 -3.87 -11.26 6.79
CA ALA A 119 -4.41 -9.91 6.70
C ALA A 119 -3.28 -8.85 6.68
N ALA A 120 -2.27 -9.00 7.54
CA ALA A 120 -1.11 -8.10 7.59
C ALA A 120 -0.27 -8.20 6.31
N LEU A 121 -0.08 -9.40 5.76
CA LEU A 121 0.61 -9.61 4.48
C LEU A 121 -0.12 -8.90 3.32
N ALA A 122 -1.44 -9.07 3.24
CA ALA A 122 -2.26 -8.42 2.23
C ALA A 122 -2.22 -6.89 2.37
N THR A 123 -2.29 -6.38 3.60
CA THR A 123 -2.18 -4.95 3.90
C THR A 123 -0.81 -4.40 3.53
N GLY A 124 0.28 -5.10 3.87
CA GLY A 124 1.64 -4.74 3.48
C GLY A 124 1.82 -4.70 1.97
N GLY A 125 1.28 -5.69 1.25
CA GLY A 125 1.25 -5.71 -0.22
C GLY A 125 0.50 -4.52 -0.82
N MET A 126 -0.62 -4.12 -0.20
CA MET A 126 -1.40 -2.96 -0.62
C MET A 126 -0.65 -1.64 -0.41
N TYR A 127 -0.01 -1.47 0.75
CA TYR A 127 0.87 -0.33 1.01
C TYR A 127 2.06 -0.28 0.06
N MET A 128 2.64 -1.42 -0.31
CA MET A 128 3.73 -1.49 -1.28
C MET A 128 3.28 -1.06 -2.68
N LEU A 129 2.10 -1.49 -3.13
CA LEU A 129 1.53 -1.04 -4.40
C LEU A 129 1.25 0.47 -4.39
N HIS A 130 0.68 0.98 -3.30
CA HIS A 130 0.45 2.41 -3.15
C HIS A 130 1.77 3.20 -3.11
N ALA A 131 2.80 2.70 -2.44
CA ALA A 131 4.13 3.31 -2.41
C ALA A 131 4.71 3.43 -3.82
N THR A 132 4.66 2.36 -4.63
CA THR A 132 5.16 2.41 -6.02
C THR A 132 4.43 3.45 -6.85
N TYR A 133 3.10 3.53 -6.70
CA TYR A 133 2.30 4.57 -7.37
C TYR A 133 2.66 5.98 -6.89
N ALA A 134 2.88 6.18 -5.60
CA ALA A 134 3.25 7.46 -5.02
C ALA A 134 4.66 7.90 -5.47
N TYR A 135 5.62 6.99 -5.56
CA TYR A 135 6.94 7.26 -6.13
C TYR A 135 6.87 7.67 -7.59
N ASP A 136 6.08 6.97 -8.41
CA ASP A 136 5.88 7.33 -9.82
C ASP A 136 5.29 8.74 -9.95
N ALA A 137 4.27 9.06 -9.15
CA ALA A 137 3.64 10.38 -9.13
C ALA A 137 4.62 11.49 -8.69
N SER A 138 5.45 11.23 -7.68
CA SER A 138 6.44 12.19 -7.19
C SER A 138 7.54 12.45 -8.23
N PHE A 139 7.99 11.41 -8.93
CA PHE A 139 9.01 11.51 -9.96
C PHE A 139 8.52 12.29 -11.20
N ILE A 140 7.29 12.05 -11.62
CA ILE A 140 6.66 12.79 -12.73
C ILE A 140 6.56 14.29 -12.39
N ARG A 141 6.18 14.59 -11.14
CA ARG A 141 6.08 15.97 -10.67
C ARG A 141 7.45 16.66 -10.65
N LEU A 142 8.48 16.02 -10.12
CA LEU A 142 9.84 16.53 -10.07
C LEU A 142 10.39 16.80 -11.49
N LYS A 143 10.18 15.86 -12.41
CA LYS A 143 10.59 16.01 -13.82
C LYS A 143 9.88 17.19 -14.50
N ARG A 144 8.63 17.48 -14.14
CA ARG A 144 7.88 18.64 -14.65
C ARG A 144 8.41 19.93 -14.10
N GLU A 145 8.69 20.00 -12.79
CA GLU A 145 9.24 21.18 -12.12
C GLU A 145 10.65 21.55 -12.66
N LEU A 146 11.50 20.54 -12.88
CA LEU A 146 12.82 20.74 -13.49
C LEU A 146 12.72 21.27 -14.93
N ARG A 147 11.75 20.80 -15.73
CA ARG A 147 11.53 21.32 -17.08
C ARG A 147 11.03 22.78 -17.07
N SER A 148 10.06 23.10 -16.22
CA SER A 148 9.55 24.47 -16.14
C SER A 148 10.62 25.47 -15.69
N GLY A 149 11.55 25.08 -14.81
CA GLY A 149 12.67 25.90 -14.40
C GLY A 149 13.72 26.13 -15.50
N VAL A 150 13.90 25.17 -16.42
CA VAL A 150 14.83 25.32 -17.56
C VAL A 150 14.25 26.16 -18.69
N PHE A 151 12.90 26.17 -18.85
CA PHE A 151 12.23 26.94 -19.90
C PHE A 151 11.93 28.39 -19.52
N SER A 152 12.17 28.80 -18.27
CA SER A 152 12.04 30.20 -17.84
C SER A 152 13.07 31.14 -18.51
N ASP A 153 14.16 30.58 -19.06
CA ASP A 153 15.22 31.38 -19.71
C ASP A 153 15.14 31.36 -21.27
N GLN A 154 14.18 30.69 -21.87
CA GLN A 154 13.96 30.66 -23.32
C GLN A 154 12.48 30.81 -23.63
N GLU A 155 11.97 32.04 -23.62
CA GLU A 155 10.75 32.38 -24.33
C GLU A 155 11.01 32.26 -25.83
N THR A 156 10.32 31.37 -26.49
CA THR A 156 9.72 31.36 -27.83
C THR A 156 9.78 29.99 -28.49
N GLU A 157 8.63 29.62 -29.03
CA GLU A 157 8.35 28.52 -29.93
C GLU A 157 8.05 27.14 -29.29
N ASP A 158 6.78 26.79 -29.40
CA ASP A 158 6.13 25.48 -29.36
C ASP A 158 5.11 25.23 -28.25
N GLU A 159 4.00 25.99 -28.24
CA GLU A 159 2.77 25.60 -27.53
C GLU A 159 2.22 24.27 -28.02
N GLU A 160 2.49 23.86 -29.25
CA GLU A 160 2.01 22.62 -29.86
C GLU A 160 2.74 21.38 -29.34
N SER A 161 4.00 21.50 -28.95
CA SER A 161 4.76 20.39 -28.38
C SER A 161 4.38 20.08 -26.93
N VAL A 162 3.91 21.08 -26.17
CA VAL A 162 3.46 20.96 -24.78
C VAL A 162 2.14 20.17 -24.69
N GLN A 163 1.27 20.31 -25.69
CA GLN A 163 -0.03 19.63 -25.71
C GLN A 163 0.07 18.15 -26.04
N ARG A 164 1.05 17.73 -26.84
CA ARG A 164 1.34 16.31 -27.13
C ARG A 164 1.91 15.55 -25.92
N PHE A 165 2.47 16.22 -24.94
CA PHE A 165 3.05 15.61 -23.74
C PHE A 165 2.02 15.31 -22.62
N ARG A 166 0.77 15.76 -22.76
CA ARG A 166 -0.30 15.54 -21.77
C ARG A 166 -0.83 14.10 -21.71
N THR A 167 -0.53 13.27 -22.69
CA THR A 167 -1.17 11.95 -22.84
C THR A 167 -0.30 10.75 -22.51
N HIS A 168 0.98 10.92 -22.24
CA HIS A 168 1.85 9.79 -21.90
C HIS A 168 2.21 9.79 -20.41
N ILE A 169 1.50 8.99 -19.62
CA ILE A 169 1.96 8.60 -18.29
C ILE A 169 3.17 7.67 -18.51
N GLU A 170 4.39 8.19 -18.36
CA GLU A 170 5.59 7.35 -18.32
C GLU A 170 5.58 6.57 -17.01
N MET A 171 5.15 5.32 -17.07
CA MET A 171 5.21 4.42 -15.92
C MET A 171 6.66 4.07 -15.58
N PHE A 172 6.96 3.98 -14.29
CA PHE A 172 8.27 3.55 -13.79
C PHE A 172 8.63 2.13 -14.28
N VAL A 173 9.86 1.67 -14.06
CA VAL A 173 10.43 0.43 -14.64
C VAL A 173 9.51 -0.79 -14.50
N PHE A 174 8.90 -0.97 -13.32
CA PHE A 174 7.96 -2.07 -13.09
C PHE A 174 6.65 -1.89 -13.88
N GLY A 175 6.10 -0.69 -13.91
CA GLY A 175 4.93 -0.35 -14.71
C GLY A 175 5.17 -0.54 -16.21
N LYS A 176 6.36 -0.17 -16.73
CA LYS A 176 6.75 -0.42 -18.13
C LYS A 176 6.84 -1.92 -18.45
N TRP A 177 7.31 -2.72 -17.51
CA TRP A 177 7.38 -4.17 -17.67
C TRP A 177 5.99 -4.81 -17.70
N VAL A 178 5.11 -4.44 -16.75
CA VAL A 178 3.71 -4.89 -16.71
C VAL A 178 2.97 -4.44 -17.96
N HIS A 179 3.08 -3.16 -18.34
CA HIS A 179 2.46 -2.61 -19.54
C HIS A 179 2.88 -3.38 -20.80
N ARG A 180 4.19 -3.66 -20.99
CA ARG A 180 4.70 -4.48 -22.11
C ARG A 180 4.14 -5.90 -22.09
N LYS A 181 3.96 -6.51 -20.93
CA LYS A 181 3.32 -7.83 -20.81
C LYS A 181 1.83 -7.76 -21.14
N LEU A 182 1.12 -6.75 -20.67
CA LEU A 182 -0.31 -6.56 -20.91
C LEU A 182 -0.62 -6.20 -22.38
N LEU A 183 0.28 -5.49 -23.06
CA LEU A 183 0.15 -5.22 -24.50
C LEU A 183 0.11 -6.49 -25.38
N ARG A 184 0.48 -7.66 -24.87
CA ARG A 184 0.30 -8.93 -25.57
C ARG A 184 -1.15 -9.39 -25.66
N TYR A 185 -2.04 -8.83 -24.83
CA TYR A 185 -3.45 -9.20 -24.78
C TYR A 185 -4.29 -8.22 -25.59
N LYS A 186 -5.10 -8.74 -26.52
CA LYS A 186 -5.97 -7.94 -27.42
C LYS A 186 -6.94 -7.02 -26.68
N TRP A 187 -7.44 -7.42 -25.50
CA TRP A 187 -8.33 -6.60 -24.68
C TRP A 187 -7.62 -5.35 -24.12
N PHE A 188 -6.36 -5.47 -23.73
CA PHE A 188 -5.58 -4.36 -23.21
C PHE A 188 -5.15 -3.39 -24.32
N GLN A 189 -4.82 -3.91 -25.51
CA GLN A 189 -4.51 -3.08 -26.68
C GLN A 189 -5.69 -2.16 -27.03
N LYS A 190 -6.94 -2.68 -26.96
CA LYS A 190 -8.16 -1.87 -27.19
C LYS A 190 -8.38 -0.77 -26.15
N LEU A 191 -7.93 -0.97 -24.91
CA LEU A 191 -7.99 0.02 -23.83
C LEU A 191 -6.87 1.06 -23.95
N ALA A 192 -5.68 0.64 -24.33
CA ALA A 192 -4.50 1.51 -24.46
C ALA A 192 -4.55 2.42 -25.71
N THR A 193 -5.33 2.04 -26.74
CA THR A 193 -5.47 2.80 -27.99
C THR A 193 -6.73 3.70 -28.03
N LYS A 194 -7.55 3.72 -26.97
CA LYS A 194 -8.65 4.69 -26.88
C LYS A 194 -8.08 6.07 -26.51
N PRO A 195 -8.30 7.10 -27.36
CA PRO A 195 -7.87 8.47 -27.10
C PRO A 195 -8.58 9.09 -25.90
#